data_e07fbcaadb334e5c66552e23fda825e3
#
_entry.id   e07fbcaadb334e5c66552e23fda825e3
#
_cell.length_a   1.000
_cell.length_b   1.000
_cell.length_c   1.000
_cell.angle_alpha   90.00
_cell.angle_beta   90.00
_cell.angle_gamma   90.00
#
_symmetry.space_group_name_H-M   'P 1'
#
loop_
_entity.id
_entity.type
_entity.pdbx_description
1 polymer ?
#
loop_
_entity_poly.entity_id
_entity_poly.type
_entity_poly.pdbx_seq_one_letter_code
_entity_poly.pdbx_strand_id
1 'polypeptide(L)'
;MPAPGVNGARGFRVLSRRAKSFADERAVADFVVARRLPKEVLHPRIANTVWQAFMRGEYDVAAFQAMKGVEVAVREAAGLEAALLGVKLMRAAFGPDGPLSDPNMDSGEQVGRMDLFAGAVASYKNPHSHRDVDLDDPQQAIEIILLANHLLRIVDARLEAVSNRCPATARLPSAT
;
A
#
# COMPACT_ATOMS: atom_id res chain seq x y z
N MET A 1 19.28 21.31 -25.13
CA MET A 1 19.61 22.08 -26.30
C MET A 1 18.46 23.03 -26.61
N PRO A 2 18.68 24.34 -26.81
CA PRO A 2 17.64 25.23 -27.29
C PRO A 2 17.30 24.85 -28.74
N ALA A 3 16.00 24.78 -29.07
CA ALA A 3 15.57 24.52 -30.41
C ALA A 3 16.11 25.60 -31.35
N PRO A 4 16.65 25.25 -32.51
CA PRO A 4 17.08 26.25 -33.51
C PRO A 4 15.84 26.94 -34.06
N GLY A 5 15.70 28.23 -33.77
CA GLY A 5 14.60 29.05 -34.27
C GLY A 5 14.56 30.43 -33.62
N VAL A 6 13.81 31.32 -34.22
CA VAL A 6 13.67 32.74 -33.82
C VAL A 6 13.30 32.91 -32.34
N ASN A 7 12.64 31.93 -31.74
CA ASN A 7 12.21 31.98 -30.35
C ASN A 7 13.36 31.72 -29.35
N GLY A 8 14.39 30.94 -29.73
CA GLY A 8 15.54 30.68 -28.87
C GLY A 8 16.46 31.88 -28.67
N ALA A 9 16.62 32.70 -29.72
CA ALA A 9 17.49 33.86 -29.71
C ALA A 9 16.93 35.04 -28.91
N ARG A 10 15.61 35.07 -28.62
CA ARG A 10 14.93 36.14 -27.86
C ARG A 10 14.54 35.73 -26.44
N GLY A 11 15.06 34.61 -25.93
CA GLY A 11 14.76 34.14 -24.58
C GLY A 11 13.34 33.56 -24.40
N PHE A 12 12.56 33.38 -25.45
CA PHE A 12 11.25 32.73 -25.39
C PHE A 12 11.42 31.22 -25.18
N ARG A 13 10.75 30.67 -24.17
CA ARG A 13 10.70 29.24 -23.96
C ARG A 13 9.49 28.63 -24.65
N VAL A 14 9.73 27.64 -25.51
CA VAL A 14 8.64 26.88 -26.11
C VAL A 14 8.15 25.87 -25.09
N LEU A 15 6.84 25.86 -24.83
CA LEU A 15 6.22 24.85 -23.98
C LEU A 15 6.46 23.46 -24.55
N SER A 16 6.85 22.53 -23.70
CA SER A 16 6.95 21.11 -24.06
C SER A 16 5.58 20.58 -24.53
N ARG A 17 5.57 19.48 -25.29
CA ARG A 17 4.31 18.82 -25.69
C ARG A 17 3.44 18.52 -24.47
N ARG A 18 4.05 18.10 -23.36
CA ARG A 18 3.37 17.81 -22.10
C ARG A 18 2.81 19.06 -21.43
N ALA A 19 3.53 20.19 -21.45
CA ALA A 19 3.02 21.45 -20.94
C ALA A 19 1.83 21.98 -21.76
N LYS A 20 1.77 21.67 -23.04
CA LYS A 20 0.64 22.02 -23.93
C LYS A 20 -0.60 21.15 -23.71
N SER A 21 -0.45 19.97 -23.07
CA SER A 21 -1.57 19.10 -22.75
C SER A 21 -2.30 19.48 -21.45
N PHE A 22 -1.74 20.40 -20.66
CA PHE A 22 -2.44 20.93 -19.48
C PHE A 22 -3.50 21.93 -19.94
N ALA A 23 -4.75 21.55 -19.80
CA ALA A 23 -5.89 22.36 -20.23
C ALA A 23 -6.14 23.55 -19.30
N ASP A 24 -5.79 23.39 -18.01
CA ASP A 24 -6.02 24.36 -16.96
C ASP A 24 -5.05 24.20 -15.78
N GLU A 25 -5.18 25.07 -14.81
CA GLU A 25 -4.37 25.09 -13.58
C GLU A 25 -4.53 23.81 -12.73
N ARG A 26 -5.73 23.22 -12.75
CA ARG A 26 -6.04 21.98 -12.05
C ARG A 26 -5.27 20.80 -12.66
N ALA A 27 -5.24 20.68 -13.98
CA ALA A 27 -4.47 19.64 -14.66
C ALA A 27 -2.96 19.71 -14.35
N VAL A 28 -2.43 20.92 -14.11
CA VAL A 28 -1.04 21.12 -13.65
C VAL A 28 -0.89 20.63 -12.21
N ALA A 29 -1.81 21.01 -11.32
CA ALA A 29 -1.79 20.60 -9.92
C ALA A 29 -1.87 19.08 -9.79
N ASP A 30 -2.80 18.44 -10.47
CA ASP A 30 -2.96 16.98 -10.49
C ASP A 30 -1.70 16.28 -11.00
N PHE A 31 -1.05 16.82 -12.02
CA PHE A 31 0.22 16.29 -12.50
C PHE A 31 1.35 16.40 -11.47
N VAL A 32 1.42 17.50 -10.72
CA VAL A 32 2.42 17.68 -9.66
C VAL A 32 2.17 16.70 -8.52
N VAL A 33 0.91 16.54 -8.11
CA VAL A 33 0.51 15.60 -7.07
C VAL A 33 0.80 14.16 -7.47
N ALA A 34 0.50 13.78 -8.71
CA ALA A 34 0.78 12.45 -9.25
C ALA A 34 2.26 12.05 -9.14
N ARG A 35 3.17 13.01 -9.25
CA ARG A 35 4.61 12.77 -9.11
C ARG A 35 5.07 12.53 -7.67
N ARG A 36 4.24 12.84 -6.68
CA ARG A 36 4.54 12.59 -5.27
C ARG A 36 4.33 11.14 -4.88
N LEU A 37 3.52 10.39 -5.64
CA LEU A 37 3.29 8.97 -5.45
C LEU A 37 3.68 8.19 -6.72
N PRO A 38 4.96 7.88 -6.94
CA PRO A 38 5.37 7.04 -8.06
C PRO A 38 4.77 5.64 -7.91
N LYS A 39 4.14 5.13 -8.98
CA LYS A 39 3.51 3.81 -8.98
C LYS A 39 4.50 2.69 -8.61
N GLU A 40 5.75 2.86 -9.00
CA GLU A 40 6.84 1.90 -8.87
C GLU A 40 7.28 1.67 -7.41
N VAL A 41 6.96 2.61 -6.51
CA VAL A 41 7.27 2.43 -5.07
C VAL A 41 6.21 1.61 -4.34
N LEU A 42 5.04 1.45 -4.96
CA LEU A 42 3.92 0.73 -4.36
C LEU A 42 4.09 -0.78 -4.48
N HIS A 43 3.67 -1.47 -3.44
CA HIS A 43 3.62 -2.92 -3.42
C HIS A 43 2.75 -3.45 -4.56
N PRO A 44 3.16 -4.51 -5.30
CA PRO A 44 2.46 -5.02 -6.49
C PRO A 44 0.97 -5.30 -6.25
N ARG A 45 0.62 -5.76 -5.05
CA ARG A 45 -0.76 -6.08 -4.65
C ARG A 45 -1.71 -4.88 -4.73
N ILE A 46 -1.21 -3.68 -4.46
CA ILE A 46 -2.04 -2.45 -4.41
C ILE A 46 -1.72 -1.46 -5.53
N ALA A 47 -0.57 -1.61 -6.20
CA ALA A 47 -0.04 -0.61 -7.12
C ALA A 47 -1.03 -0.16 -8.21
N ASN A 48 -1.74 -1.09 -8.85
CA ASN A 48 -2.66 -0.73 -9.94
C ASN A 48 -3.92 -0.03 -9.42
N THR A 49 -4.61 -0.64 -8.46
CA THR A 49 -5.92 -0.15 -7.98
C THR A 49 -5.78 1.17 -7.23
N VAL A 50 -4.80 1.23 -6.31
CA VAL A 50 -4.57 2.41 -5.48
C VAL A 50 -4.06 3.59 -6.30
N TRP A 51 -3.07 3.35 -7.18
CA TRP A 51 -2.53 4.42 -8.00
C TRP A 51 -3.56 5.01 -8.96
N GLN A 52 -4.42 4.18 -9.55
CA GLN A 52 -5.49 4.67 -10.43
C GLN A 52 -6.51 5.53 -9.69
N ALA A 53 -6.96 5.12 -8.49
CA ALA A 53 -7.87 5.91 -7.68
C ALA A 53 -7.22 7.24 -7.26
N PHE A 54 -5.97 7.19 -6.80
CA PHE A 54 -5.20 8.38 -6.44
C PHE A 54 -5.07 9.37 -7.60
N MET A 55 -4.79 8.87 -8.82
CA MET A 55 -4.66 9.70 -10.03
C MET A 55 -5.97 10.35 -10.48
N ARG A 56 -7.12 9.80 -10.09
CA ARG A 56 -8.45 10.40 -10.34
C ARG A 56 -8.85 11.41 -9.26
N GLY A 57 -8.01 11.61 -8.22
CA GLY A 57 -8.35 12.45 -7.07
C GLY A 57 -9.29 11.78 -6.06
N GLU A 58 -9.54 10.48 -6.19
CA GLU A 58 -10.34 9.66 -5.28
C GLU A 58 -9.47 9.20 -4.10
N TYR A 59 -9.03 10.16 -3.26
CA TYR A 59 -8.02 9.91 -2.24
C TYR A 59 -8.52 9.01 -1.11
N ASP A 60 -9.78 9.17 -0.70
CA ASP A 60 -10.48 8.31 0.24
C ASP A 60 -10.55 6.86 -0.24
N VAL A 61 -10.95 6.66 -1.52
CA VAL A 61 -10.98 5.34 -2.16
C VAL A 61 -9.58 4.74 -2.23
N ALA A 62 -8.56 5.53 -2.59
CA ALA A 62 -7.18 5.06 -2.68
C ALA A 62 -6.66 4.57 -1.31
N ALA A 63 -6.87 5.36 -0.24
CA ALA A 63 -6.48 5.00 1.12
C ALA A 63 -7.22 3.75 1.62
N PHE A 64 -8.53 3.67 1.40
CA PHE A 64 -9.33 2.50 1.74
C PHE A 64 -8.86 1.24 1.01
N GLN A 65 -8.65 1.31 -0.30
CA GLN A 65 -8.17 0.16 -1.10
C GLN A 65 -6.77 -0.30 -0.67
N ALA A 66 -5.90 0.64 -0.29
CA ALA A 66 -4.58 0.30 0.24
C ALA A 66 -4.69 -0.51 1.54
N MET A 67 -5.47 -0.05 2.50
CA MET A 67 -5.68 -0.73 3.79
C MET A 67 -6.47 -2.04 3.65
N LYS A 68 -7.44 -2.10 2.73
CA LYS A 68 -8.11 -3.35 2.37
C LYS A 68 -7.12 -4.38 1.80
N GLY A 69 -6.16 -3.92 0.99
CA GLY A 69 -5.07 -4.77 0.48
C GLY A 69 -4.24 -5.38 1.60
N VAL A 70 -3.95 -4.62 2.65
CA VAL A 70 -3.26 -5.14 3.86
C VAL A 70 -4.10 -6.22 4.54
N GLU A 71 -5.41 -5.96 4.77
CA GLU A 71 -6.29 -6.93 5.43
C GLU A 71 -6.36 -8.26 4.66
N VAL A 72 -6.50 -8.19 3.34
CA VAL A 72 -6.55 -9.38 2.49
C VAL A 72 -5.21 -10.13 2.53
N ALA A 73 -4.08 -9.42 2.44
CA ALA A 73 -2.75 -10.01 2.50
C ALA A 73 -2.48 -10.73 3.83
N VAL A 74 -2.84 -10.09 4.94
CA VAL A 74 -2.69 -10.71 6.29
C VAL A 74 -3.53 -11.97 6.39
N ARG A 75 -4.78 -11.95 5.94
CA ARG A 75 -5.67 -13.11 6.00
C ARG A 75 -5.12 -14.30 5.20
N GLU A 76 -4.69 -14.03 3.97
CA GLU A 76 -4.12 -15.05 3.09
C GLU A 76 -2.81 -15.61 3.65
N ALA A 77 -1.89 -14.75 4.08
CA ALA A 77 -0.61 -15.16 4.63
C ALA A 77 -0.74 -15.94 5.95
N ALA A 78 -1.74 -15.60 6.76
CA ALA A 78 -2.02 -16.27 8.03
C ALA A 78 -2.88 -17.54 7.87
N GLY A 79 -3.47 -17.80 6.69
CA GLY A 79 -4.38 -18.92 6.47
C GLY A 79 -5.64 -18.86 7.32
N LEU A 80 -6.11 -17.65 7.68
CA LEU A 80 -7.26 -17.45 8.55
C LEU A 80 -8.58 -17.35 7.78
N GLU A 81 -9.68 -17.67 8.46
CA GLU A 81 -11.01 -17.72 7.89
C GLU A 81 -11.45 -16.37 7.26
N ALA A 82 -12.23 -16.45 6.18
CA ALA A 82 -12.74 -15.28 5.47
C ALA A 82 -13.65 -14.38 6.33
N ALA A 83 -14.32 -14.95 7.32
CA ALA A 83 -15.20 -14.24 8.25
C ALA A 83 -14.43 -13.38 9.27
N LEU A 84 -13.13 -13.64 9.47
CA LEU A 84 -12.31 -12.87 10.40
C LEU A 84 -11.83 -11.58 9.74
N LEU A 85 -12.22 -10.44 10.29
CA LEU A 85 -12.02 -9.12 9.70
C LEU A 85 -11.42 -8.11 10.69
N GLY A 86 -10.84 -7.05 10.14
CA GLY A 86 -10.42 -5.86 10.88
C GLY A 86 -9.43 -6.16 11.99
N VAL A 87 -9.61 -5.49 13.12
CA VAL A 87 -8.74 -5.60 14.30
C VAL A 87 -8.64 -7.02 14.83
N LYS A 88 -9.73 -7.80 14.78
CA LYS A 88 -9.73 -9.19 15.24
C LYS A 88 -8.81 -10.06 14.39
N LEU A 89 -8.83 -9.87 13.09
CA LEU A 89 -7.91 -10.54 12.16
C LEU A 89 -6.44 -10.20 12.48
N MET A 90 -6.13 -8.91 12.66
CA MET A 90 -4.76 -8.47 12.93
C MET A 90 -4.22 -9.07 14.24
N ARG A 91 -5.04 -9.07 15.29
CA ARG A 91 -4.66 -9.69 16.57
C ARG A 91 -4.51 -11.19 16.49
N ALA A 92 -5.37 -11.89 15.76
CA ALA A 92 -5.23 -13.32 15.53
C ALA A 92 -3.98 -13.68 14.73
N ALA A 93 -3.63 -12.87 13.72
CA ALA A 93 -2.49 -13.12 12.83
C ALA A 93 -1.13 -12.85 13.51
N PHE A 94 -1.02 -11.75 14.26
CA PHE A 94 0.24 -11.26 14.85
C PHE A 94 0.31 -11.40 16.37
N GLY A 95 -0.71 -11.97 17.04
CA GLY A 95 -0.67 -12.26 18.46
C GLY A 95 0.44 -13.26 18.82
N PRO A 96 0.70 -13.52 20.12
CA PRO A 96 1.80 -14.38 20.57
C PRO A 96 1.83 -15.76 19.90
N ASP A 97 0.65 -16.36 19.70
CA ASP A 97 0.47 -17.67 19.06
C ASP A 97 0.00 -17.56 17.62
N GLY A 98 0.02 -16.34 17.05
CA GLY A 98 -0.47 -16.07 15.70
C GLY A 98 0.46 -16.61 14.61
N PRO A 99 -0.09 -17.03 13.45
CA PRO A 99 0.69 -17.62 12.36
C PRO A 99 1.78 -16.68 11.79
N LEU A 100 1.60 -15.37 11.92
CA LEU A 100 2.56 -14.36 11.46
C LEU A 100 3.40 -13.77 12.60
N SER A 101 3.28 -14.29 13.82
CA SER A 101 4.14 -13.94 14.96
C SER A 101 5.61 -14.24 14.65
N ASP A 102 6.52 -13.42 15.18
CA ASP A 102 7.95 -13.64 15.06
C ASP A 102 8.57 -14.10 16.39
N PRO A 103 8.85 -15.39 16.55
CA PRO A 103 9.41 -15.90 17.81
C PRO A 103 10.84 -15.42 18.09
N ASN A 104 11.50 -14.74 17.12
CA ASN A 104 12.82 -14.15 17.33
C ASN A 104 12.77 -12.70 17.83
N MET A 105 11.57 -12.10 17.85
CA MET A 105 11.34 -10.78 18.43
C MET A 105 11.07 -10.91 19.92
N ASP A 106 11.45 -9.89 20.70
CA ASP A 106 11.03 -9.84 22.08
C ASP A 106 9.50 -9.62 22.21
N SER A 107 8.95 -9.89 23.38
CA SER A 107 7.51 -9.80 23.60
C SER A 107 6.93 -8.40 23.40
N GLY A 108 7.69 -7.36 23.74
CA GLY A 108 7.28 -5.97 23.53
C GLY A 108 7.21 -5.61 22.04
N GLU A 109 8.19 -6.05 21.26
CA GLU A 109 8.20 -5.85 19.82
C GLU A 109 7.05 -6.61 19.12
N GLN A 110 6.75 -7.84 19.56
CA GLN A 110 5.61 -8.62 19.04
C GLN A 110 4.30 -7.89 19.30
N VAL A 111 4.08 -7.40 20.52
CA VAL A 111 2.89 -6.60 20.87
C VAL A 111 2.85 -5.32 20.04
N GLY A 112 3.96 -4.60 19.94
CA GLY A 112 4.05 -3.38 19.14
C GLY A 112 3.71 -3.62 17.66
N ARG A 113 4.15 -4.73 17.10
CA ARG A 113 3.81 -5.11 15.71
C ARG A 113 2.33 -5.44 15.55
N MET A 114 1.77 -6.24 16.45
CA MET A 114 0.34 -6.55 16.47
C MET A 114 -0.51 -5.27 16.57
N ASP A 115 -0.15 -4.38 17.48
CA ASP A 115 -0.89 -3.13 17.70
C ASP A 115 -0.74 -2.14 16.53
N LEU A 116 0.42 -2.12 15.85
CA LEU A 116 0.61 -1.33 14.62
C LEU A 116 -0.39 -1.75 13.54
N PHE A 117 -0.51 -3.05 13.27
CA PHE A 117 -1.47 -3.56 12.28
C PHE A 117 -2.92 -3.32 12.71
N ALA A 118 -3.23 -3.61 13.97
CA ALA A 118 -4.57 -3.42 14.51
C ALA A 118 -4.98 -1.94 14.49
N GLY A 119 -4.08 -1.04 14.90
CA GLY A 119 -4.30 0.41 14.89
C GLY A 119 -4.46 0.98 13.48
N ALA A 120 -3.61 0.56 12.55
CA ALA A 120 -3.70 1.02 11.16
C ALA A 120 -5.05 0.65 10.52
N VAL A 121 -5.49 -0.60 10.67
CA VAL A 121 -6.79 -1.04 10.15
C VAL A 121 -7.96 -0.36 10.87
N ALA A 122 -7.88 -0.21 12.19
CA ALA A 122 -8.90 0.49 12.96
C ALA A 122 -9.06 1.96 12.55
N SER A 123 -7.93 2.65 12.32
CA SER A 123 -7.91 4.08 12.04
C SER A 123 -8.25 4.43 10.59
N TYR A 124 -7.80 3.62 9.63
CA TYR A 124 -7.85 4.02 8.22
C TYR A 124 -8.72 3.13 7.34
N LYS A 125 -9.06 1.91 7.75
CA LYS A 125 -9.96 1.04 7.00
C LYS A 125 -11.39 1.04 7.55
N ASN A 126 -11.54 0.88 8.85
CA ASN A 126 -12.86 0.75 9.48
C ASN A 126 -13.75 1.99 9.31
N PRO A 127 -13.26 3.24 9.46
CA PRO A 127 -14.09 4.42 9.25
C PRO A 127 -14.73 4.45 7.87
N HIS A 128 -13.97 4.18 6.81
CA HIS A 128 -14.45 4.11 5.43
C HIS A 128 -15.45 2.97 5.17
N SER A 129 -15.53 1.99 6.06
CA SER A 129 -16.50 0.89 5.95
C SER A 129 -17.85 1.22 6.58
N HIS A 130 -17.94 2.28 7.40
CA HIS A 130 -19.09 2.58 8.24
C HIS A 130 -19.63 4.01 8.09
N ARG A 131 -18.89 4.90 7.46
CA ARG A 131 -19.27 6.29 7.21
C ARG A 131 -18.52 6.84 6.02
N ASP A 132 -19.03 7.89 5.42
CA ASP A 132 -18.28 8.69 4.46
C ASP A 132 -17.13 9.40 5.20
N VAL A 133 -15.94 9.28 4.67
CA VAL A 133 -14.74 9.93 5.19
C VAL A 133 -14.23 10.84 4.09
N ASP A 134 -14.34 12.13 4.31
CA ASP A 134 -13.79 13.12 3.40
C ASP A 134 -12.27 13.14 3.58
N LEU A 135 -11.56 12.68 2.57
CA LEU A 135 -10.10 12.74 2.49
C LEU A 135 -9.73 13.47 1.21
N ASP A 136 -9.67 14.81 1.29
CA ASP A 136 -9.41 15.68 0.14
C ASP A 136 -7.93 16.06 0.02
N ASP A 137 -7.14 15.84 1.06
CA ASP A 137 -5.72 16.14 1.06
C ASP A 137 -4.90 14.99 0.43
N PRO A 138 -4.29 15.21 -0.76
CA PRO A 138 -3.45 14.21 -1.41
C PRO A 138 -2.23 13.82 -0.56
N GLN A 139 -1.70 14.72 0.27
CA GLN A 139 -0.55 14.42 1.11
C GLN A 139 -0.91 13.42 2.20
N GLN A 140 -2.05 13.61 2.86
CA GLN A 140 -2.55 12.67 3.86
C GLN A 140 -2.85 11.30 3.25
N ALA A 141 -3.42 11.27 2.04
CA ALA A 141 -3.66 10.03 1.31
C ALA A 141 -2.35 9.28 1.02
N ILE A 142 -1.31 10.00 0.56
CA ILE A 142 0.03 9.43 0.31
C ILE A 142 0.59 8.77 1.57
N GLU A 143 0.51 9.44 2.71
CA GLU A 143 1.02 8.92 3.99
C GLU A 143 0.32 7.63 4.40
N ILE A 144 -1.00 7.56 4.26
CA ILE A 144 -1.79 6.34 4.55
C ILE A 144 -1.43 5.22 3.55
N ILE A 145 -1.29 5.54 2.28
CA ILE A 145 -0.92 4.57 1.23
C ILE A 145 0.50 4.02 1.49
N LEU A 146 1.45 4.87 1.86
CA LEU A 146 2.81 4.44 2.17
C LEU A 146 2.88 3.62 3.46
N LEU A 147 2.05 3.91 4.46
CA LEU A 147 1.89 3.05 5.63
C LEU A 147 1.38 1.66 5.21
N ALA A 148 0.32 1.58 4.42
CA ALA A 148 -0.18 0.30 3.90
C ALA A 148 0.88 -0.46 3.09
N ASN A 149 1.64 0.25 2.27
CA ASN A 149 2.76 -0.28 1.50
C ASN A 149 3.83 -0.91 2.41
N HIS A 150 4.18 -0.24 3.51
CA HIS A 150 5.12 -0.75 4.50
C HIS A 150 4.58 -2.01 5.20
N LEU A 151 3.32 -2.00 5.61
CA LEU A 151 2.67 -3.15 6.25
C LEU A 151 2.65 -4.38 5.33
N LEU A 152 2.39 -4.20 4.04
CA LEU A 152 2.44 -5.29 3.05
C LEU A 152 3.83 -5.92 2.96
N ARG A 153 4.90 -5.11 2.96
CA ARG A 153 6.28 -5.63 2.98
C ARG A 153 6.60 -6.43 4.23
N ILE A 154 6.03 -6.04 5.37
CA ILE A 154 6.16 -6.83 6.62
C ILE A 154 5.45 -8.18 6.45
N VAL A 155 4.25 -8.21 5.86
CA VAL A 155 3.52 -9.46 5.61
C VAL A 155 4.32 -10.39 4.71
N ASP A 156 4.89 -9.90 3.62
CA ASP A 156 5.71 -10.71 2.71
C ASP A 156 6.93 -11.30 3.43
N ALA A 157 7.66 -10.48 4.18
CA ALA A 157 8.82 -10.95 4.94
C ALA A 157 8.43 -12.03 5.99
N ARG A 158 7.26 -11.89 6.62
CA ARG A 158 6.75 -12.92 7.55
C ARG A 158 6.36 -14.20 6.84
N LEU A 159 5.68 -14.10 5.69
CA LEU A 159 5.29 -15.25 4.89
C LEU A 159 6.52 -16.04 4.41
N GLU A 160 7.55 -15.36 3.93
CA GLU A 160 8.83 -15.97 3.55
C GLU A 160 9.48 -16.67 4.73
N ALA A 161 9.54 -16.02 5.91
CA ALA A 161 10.13 -16.60 7.10
C ALA A 161 9.38 -17.84 7.60
N VAL A 162 8.04 -17.85 7.54
CA VAL A 162 7.21 -18.99 7.90
C VAL A 162 7.42 -20.14 6.90
N SER A 163 7.44 -19.84 5.61
CA SER A 163 7.64 -20.83 4.54
C SER A 163 9.00 -21.51 4.64
N ASN A 164 10.05 -20.75 5.00
CA ASN A 164 11.41 -21.27 5.17
C ASN A 164 11.58 -22.14 6.44
N ARG A 165 10.71 -21.99 7.46
CA ARG A 165 10.73 -22.82 8.67
C ARG A 165 10.07 -24.16 8.48
N CYS A 166 9.18 -24.30 7.48
CA CYS A 166 8.53 -25.55 7.13
C CYS A 166 9.08 -26.03 5.77
N PRO A 167 10.35 -26.51 5.68
CA PRO A 167 10.82 -27.15 4.47
C PRO A 167 9.90 -28.33 4.23
N ALA A 168 9.40 -28.50 3.00
CA ALA A 168 8.54 -29.60 2.58
C ALA A 168 9.22 -30.96 2.87
N THR A 169 9.16 -31.42 4.10
CA THR A 169 9.52 -32.78 4.48
C THR A 169 8.27 -33.62 4.27
N ALA A 170 8.21 -34.19 3.10
CA ALA A 170 7.71 -35.55 2.83
C ALA A 170 7.34 -35.68 1.34
N ARG A 171 8.33 -35.68 0.48
CA ARG A 171 8.19 -36.59 -0.66
C ARG A 171 8.41 -37.98 -0.09
N LEU A 172 7.33 -38.69 0.19
CA LEU A 172 7.37 -40.13 0.38
C LEU A 172 8.04 -40.74 -0.85
N PRO A 173 9.07 -41.60 -0.69
CA PRO A 173 9.59 -42.34 -1.80
C PRO A 173 8.47 -43.29 -2.30
N SER A 174 8.14 -43.19 -3.59
CA SER A 174 7.33 -44.17 -4.28
C SER A 174 7.92 -45.54 -4.05
N ALA A 175 7.21 -46.39 -3.32
CA ALA A 175 7.50 -47.82 -3.23
C ALA A 175 7.39 -48.42 -4.62
N THR A 176 8.50 -48.98 -5.07
CA THR A 176 8.62 -49.87 -6.19
C THR A 176 8.00 -51.21 -5.86
#